data_409e3c8671ddfd3c11f4e2100b1c7000
#
_entry.id   409e3c8671ddfd3c11f4e2100b1c7000
#
_cell.length_a   1.000
_cell.length_b   1.000
_cell.length_c   1.000
_cell.angle_alpha   90.00
_cell.angle_beta   90.00
_cell.angle_gamma   90.00
#
_symmetry.space_group_name_H-M   'P 1'
#
loop_
_entity.id
_entity.type
_entity.pdbx_description
1 polymer ?
#
loop_
_entity_poly.entity_id
_entity_poly.type
_entity_poly.pdbx_seq_one_letter_code
_entity_poly.pdbx_strand_id
1 'polypeptide(L)'
;MQIDQDSLTSGQNLTDQDFVNFKFFSVSGTKYEDLTGNGKTADDIPWSHDPVTIYIDENDNHVFDPGVDLSTTTGAGGAWSIGGLTLADVGKSIYEVVPAGSQQTGILVQTVDNPGSGGVDTGNDFTNFLPPEGQGLTPGFWKNHIDILNQELGEFHSGWNSNTSFETIFEFQNLSKIPGTPSIADALGAKGGGVNHLERSSAAAYLSAAVTAVPDGPGGKPELNFSFSAATSSNPAIIAILNQIDTNDDHTLQPGEVTAAVRDVLNDTNAPTSNFGLTGQPGINDIANAFDAMNNQTHPDASVFLI
;
A
#
# COMPACT_ATOMS: atom_id res chain seq x y z
N MET A 1 -21.45 39.98 27.04
CA MET A 1 -22.01 41.34 27.12
C MET A 1 -21.61 41.92 28.48
N GLN A 2 -20.95 43.05 28.48
CA GLN A 2 -20.55 43.71 29.73
C GLN A 2 -21.54 44.83 30.01
N ILE A 3 -22.19 44.82 31.18
CA ILE A 3 -23.08 45.88 31.58
C ILE A 3 -22.23 47.05 32.08
N ASP A 4 -22.35 48.18 31.44
CA ASP A 4 -21.71 49.41 31.88
C ASP A 4 -22.41 49.92 33.14
N GLN A 5 -21.77 49.74 34.27
CA GLN A 5 -22.33 50.12 35.59
C GLN A 5 -22.48 51.64 35.74
N ASP A 6 -21.76 52.45 34.98
CA ASP A 6 -21.83 53.91 35.07
C ASP A 6 -23.06 54.49 34.40
N SER A 7 -23.82 53.69 33.64
CA SER A 7 -25.07 54.09 32.96
C SER A 7 -26.33 53.74 33.74
N LEU A 8 -26.24 53.05 34.89
CA LEU A 8 -27.41 52.58 35.65
C LEU A 8 -27.86 53.63 36.68
N THR A 9 -29.17 53.95 36.63
CA THR A 9 -29.83 54.79 37.63
C THR A 9 -30.70 53.97 38.57
N SER A 10 -30.87 54.42 39.83
CA SER A 10 -31.73 53.71 40.79
C SER A 10 -33.18 53.58 40.27
N GLY A 11 -33.66 52.36 40.24
CA GLY A 11 -35.00 52.02 39.73
C GLY A 11 -35.11 51.81 38.23
N GLN A 12 -34.02 51.86 37.50
CA GLN A 12 -34.00 51.55 36.07
C GLN A 12 -34.23 50.04 35.85
N ASN A 13 -35.18 49.72 34.97
CA ASN A 13 -35.43 48.37 34.49
C ASN A 13 -34.66 48.17 33.17
N LEU A 14 -33.70 47.24 33.17
CA LEU A 14 -33.00 46.86 31.94
C LEU A 14 -33.87 45.89 31.16
N THR A 15 -34.30 46.32 29.99
CA THR A 15 -35.00 45.45 29.02
C THR A 15 -34.02 44.95 27.96
N ASP A 16 -34.43 43.93 27.23
CA ASP A 16 -33.69 43.37 26.08
C ASP A 16 -32.32 42.80 26.44
N GLN A 17 -32.22 42.20 27.65
CA GLN A 17 -31.03 41.49 28.11
C GLN A 17 -31.13 40.01 27.68
N ASP A 18 -30.99 39.77 26.40
CA ASP A 18 -31.08 38.41 25.82
C ASP A 18 -29.75 37.66 25.93
N PHE A 19 -29.83 36.41 26.31
CA PHE A 19 -28.68 35.49 26.33
C PHE A 19 -28.87 34.43 25.25
N VAL A 20 -27.85 34.27 24.44
CA VAL A 20 -27.82 33.22 23.40
C VAL A 20 -26.80 32.17 23.78
N ASN A 21 -27.24 30.92 23.85
CA ASN A 21 -26.40 29.79 24.10
C ASN A 21 -26.26 28.95 22.84
N PHE A 22 -25.02 28.57 22.50
CA PHE A 22 -24.73 27.62 21.47
C PHE A 22 -24.57 26.24 22.13
N LYS A 23 -25.28 25.22 21.62
CA LYS A 23 -25.10 23.83 22.07
C LYS A 23 -23.95 23.21 21.31
N PHE A 24 -23.17 22.42 22.01
CA PHE A 24 -22.14 21.59 21.38
C PHE A 24 -22.71 20.79 20.22
N PHE A 25 -21.93 20.62 19.18
CA PHE A 25 -22.25 19.83 18.03
C PHE A 25 -21.32 18.62 17.88
N SER A 26 -21.49 17.81 16.88
CA SER A 26 -20.64 16.67 16.59
C SER A 26 -20.33 16.59 15.09
N VAL A 27 -19.24 15.88 14.78
CA VAL A 27 -18.88 15.47 13.44
C VAL A 27 -18.95 13.94 13.35
N SER A 28 -19.32 13.42 12.19
CA SER A 28 -19.45 11.98 11.97
C SER A 28 -19.21 11.58 10.53
N GLY A 29 -18.82 10.34 10.34
CA GLY A 29 -18.62 9.74 9.03
C GLY A 29 -18.57 8.22 9.12
N THR A 30 -18.19 7.63 8.01
CA THR A 30 -17.98 6.18 7.89
C THR A 30 -16.61 5.92 7.27
N LYS A 31 -15.90 4.97 7.81
CA LYS A 31 -14.70 4.40 7.22
C LYS A 31 -15.10 3.28 6.27
N TYR A 32 -14.54 3.29 5.07
CA TYR A 32 -14.77 2.28 4.03
C TYR A 32 -13.47 1.56 3.67
N GLU A 33 -13.62 0.33 3.23
CA GLU A 33 -12.63 -0.38 2.44
C GLU A 33 -12.91 -0.09 0.97
N ASP A 34 -11.92 0.51 0.30
CA ASP A 34 -11.91 0.75 -1.13
C ASP A 34 -11.41 -0.52 -1.83
N LEU A 35 -12.29 -1.23 -2.52
CA LEU A 35 -11.97 -2.52 -3.11
C LEU A 35 -11.11 -2.43 -4.38
N THR A 36 -11.03 -1.25 -4.98
CA THR A 36 -10.40 -1.03 -6.29
C THR A 36 -9.29 0.02 -6.30
N GLY A 37 -9.06 0.71 -5.16
CA GLY A 37 -8.04 1.75 -5.04
C GLY A 37 -8.36 3.06 -5.76
N ASN A 38 -9.64 3.27 -6.14
CA ASN A 38 -10.08 4.43 -6.94
C ASN A 38 -10.73 5.56 -6.12
N GLY A 39 -10.65 5.51 -4.78
CA GLY A 39 -11.34 6.41 -3.86
C GLY A 39 -12.78 5.98 -3.62
N LYS A 40 -13.55 6.78 -2.87
CA LYS A 40 -14.91 6.40 -2.49
C LYS A 40 -15.83 6.28 -3.69
N THR A 41 -16.30 5.07 -3.98
CA THR A 41 -17.24 4.74 -5.05
C THR A 41 -18.34 3.79 -4.56
N ALA A 42 -19.22 3.35 -5.47
CA ALA A 42 -20.39 2.53 -5.11
C ALA A 42 -20.05 1.05 -4.82
N ASP A 43 -18.85 0.60 -5.18
CA ASP A 43 -18.34 -0.76 -4.93
C ASP A 43 -17.68 -0.91 -3.57
N ASP A 44 -17.43 0.20 -2.85
CA ASP A 44 -16.78 0.19 -1.55
C ASP A 44 -17.71 -0.37 -0.46
N ILE A 45 -17.09 -1.04 0.49
CA ILE A 45 -17.79 -1.64 1.61
C ILE A 45 -17.41 -0.95 2.93
N PRO A 46 -18.33 -0.90 3.92
CA PRO A 46 -18.00 -0.40 5.25
C PRO A 46 -16.83 -1.18 5.88
N TRP A 47 -15.88 -0.46 6.49
CA TRP A 47 -14.72 -1.04 7.13
C TRP A 47 -15.11 -2.04 8.23
N SER A 48 -14.63 -3.28 8.11
CA SER A 48 -14.94 -4.38 9.01
C SER A 48 -13.72 -5.00 9.70
N HIS A 49 -12.55 -4.38 9.54
CA HIS A 49 -11.29 -4.79 10.16
C HIS A 49 -11.09 -4.15 11.55
N ASP A 50 -9.87 -4.15 12.04
CA ASP A 50 -9.53 -3.51 13.32
C ASP A 50 -9.98 -2.04 13.37
N PRO A 51 -10.38 -1.56 14.56
CA PRO A 51 -10.83 -0.18 14.73
C PRO A 51 -9.78 0.85 14.31
N VAL A 52 -10.18 1.83 13.52
CA VAL A 52 -9.32 2.93 13.03
C VAL A 52 -9.52 4.15 13.90
N THR A 53 -8.42 4.78 14.33
CA THR A 53 -8.48 6.06 15.05
C THR A 53 -8.74 7.19 14.06
N ILE A 54 -9.79 7.99 14.34
CA ILE A 54 -10.10 9.24 13.64
C ILE A 54 -9.88 10.37 14.64
N TYR A 55 -9.24 11.47 14.22
CA TYR A 55 -8.93 12.57 15.13
C TYR A 55 -9.09 13.94 14.44
N ILE A 56 -9.40 14.94 15.26
CA ILE A 56 -9.34 16.35 14.90
C ILE A 56 -8.00 16.88 15.37
N ASP A 57 -7.20 17.38 14.44
CA ASP A 57 -5.87 17.93 14.69
C ASP A 57 -5.99 19.29 15.39
N GLU A 58 -5.73 19.31 16.70
CA GLU A 58 -5.89 20.48 17.53
C GLU A 58 -4.72 21.48 17.40
N ASN A 59 -3.54 21.00 17.03
CA ASN A 59 -2.29 21.76 16.99
C ASN A 59 -1.70 21.96 15.59
N ASP A 60 -2.40 21.46 14.53
CA ASP A 60 -2.04 21.60 13.11
C ASP A 60 -0.65 21.03 12.78
N ASN A 61 -0.30 19.90 13.40
CA ASN A 61 0.98 19.22 13.17
C ASN A 61 0.86 17.97 12.26
N HIS A 62 -0.37 17.56 11.89
CA HIS A 62 -0.71 16.44 11.03
C HIS A 62 -0.29 15.07 11.59
N VAL A 63 -0.15 14.98 12.91
CA VAL A 63 0.21 13.76 13.64
C VAL A 63 -0.76 13.56 14.79
N PHE A 64 -1.25 12.34 14.98
CA PHE A 64 -2.12 12.05 16.12
C PHE A 64 -1.37 12.16 17.45
N ASP A 65 -1.77 13.12 18.29
CA ASP A 65 -1.24 13.36 19.62
C ASP A 65 -2.25 12.95 20.70
N PRO A 66 -2.13 11.75 21.31
CA PRO A 66 -3.05 11.32 22.35
C PRO A 66 -3.11 12.29 23.52
N GLY A 67 -4.32 12.76 23.84
CA GLY A 67 -4.55 13.70 24.95
C GLY A 67 -4.42 15.19 24.57
N VAL A 68 -4.00 15.50 23.35
CA VAL A 68 -4.08 16.81 22.71
C VAL A 68 -5.25 16.83 21.74
N ASP A 69 -5.27 15.91 20.79
CA ASP A 69 -6.27 15.81 19.76
C ASP A 69 -7.58 15.19 20.27
N LEU A 70 -8.68 15.72 19.77
CA LEU A 70 -9.98 15.09 19.95
C LEU A 70 -10.10 13.87 19.04
N SER A 71 -10.35 12.71 19.58
CA SER A 71 -10.33 11.47 18.81
C SER A 71 -11.42 10.48 19.19
N THR A 72 -11.68 9.56 18.28
CA THR A 72 -12.54 8.40 18.45
C THR A 72 -11.96 7.21 17.68
N THR A 73 -12.56 6.02 17.82
CA THR A 73 -12.27 4.87 16.97
C THR A 73 -13.52 4.45 16.21
N THR A 74 -13.33 3.89 15.03
CA THR A 74 -14.44 3.34 14.25
C THR A 74 -15.09 2.17 14.98
N GLY A 75 -16.44 2.15 14.94
CA GLY A 75 -17.26 1.06 15.43
C GLY A 75 -17.69 0.09 14.33
N ALA A 76 -18.70 -0.71 14.64
CA ALA A 76 -19.28 -1.65 13.69
C ALA A 76 -19.72 -0.97 12.39
N GLY A 77 -19.34 -1.55 11.24
CA GLY A 77 -19.62 -0.98 9.93
C GLY A 77 -18.86 0.31 9.63
N GLY A 78 -17.71 0.52 10.27
CA GLY A 78 -16.83 1.66 10.02
C GLY A 78 -17.37 3.01 10.54
N ALA A 79 -18.52 3.03 11.22
CA ALA A 79 -19.12 4.28 11.71
C ALA A 79 -18.28 4.93 12.81
N TRP A 80 -18.17 6.26 12.78
CA TRP A 80 -17.46 7.02 13.80
C TRP A 80 -18.11 8.39 14.06
N SER A 81 -17.90 8.95 15.26
CA SER A 81 -18.36 10.29 15.62
C SER A 81 -17.49 10.88 16.74
N ILE A 82 -17.23 12.20 16.63
CA ILE A 82 -16.59 13.01 17.67
C ILE A 82 -17.60 14.10 18.07
N GLY A 83 -17.93 14.16 19.36
CA GLY A 83 -18.89 15.12 19.92
C GLY A 83 -18.24 16.13 20.84
N GLY A 84 -19.06 17.06 21.37
CA GLY A 84 -18.61 18.08 22.28
C GLY A 84 -17.93 19.27 21.62
N LEU A 85 -18.09 19.41 20.29
CA LEU A 85 -17.45 20.44 19.48
C LEU A 85 -18.09 21.82 19.70
N THR A 86 -17.26 22.83 19.58
CA THR A 86 -17.59 24.26 19.72
C THR A 86 -17.32 25.00 18.42
N LEU A 87 -17.68 26.28 18.36
CA LEU A 87 -17.36 27.13 17.21
C LEU A 87 -15.83 27.31 17.00
N ALA A 88 -15.01 27.04 18.02
CA ALA A 88 -13.56 27.10 17.90
C ALA A 88 -12.97 25.90 17.10
N ASP A 89 -13.75 24.84 16.97
CA ASP A 89 -13.32 23.63 16.26
C ASP A 89 -13.68 23.66 14.76
N VAL A 90 -14.53 24.62 14.35
CA VAL A 90 -14.90 24.81 12.95
C VAL A 90 -13.67 25.20 12.12
N GLY A 91 -13.44 24.49 11.01
CA GLY A 91 -12.32 24.69 10.12
C GLY A 91 -11.08 23.87 10.46
N LYS A 92 -11.07 23.13 11.59
CA LYS A 92 -9.99 22.19 11.90
C LYS A 92 -10.01 20.99 10.99
N SER A 93 -8.85 20.46 10.75
CA SER A 93 -8.65 19.26 9.92
C SER A 93 -8.99 17.98 10.69
N ILE A 94 -9.61 17.04 9.99
CA ILE A 94 -9.90 15.70 10.49
C ILE A 94 -9.06 14.71 9.70
N TYR A 95 -8.36 13.84 10.40
CA TYR A 95 -7.51 12.80 9.83
C TYR A 95 -7.86 11.42 10.38
N GLU A 96 -7.36 10.40 9.70
CA GLU A 96 -7.30 9.06 10.26
C GLU A 96 -5.85 8.67 10.56
N VAL A 97 -5.66 7.79 11.53
CA VAL A 97 -4.42 7.02 11.66
C VAL A 97 -4.51 5.87 10.67
N VAL A 98 -3.79 5.98 9.56
CA VAL A 98 -3.85 4.99 8.48
C VAL A 98 -3.50 3.60 8.99
N PRO A 99 -4.38 2.59 8.84
CA PRO A 99 -4.10 1.22 9.27
C PRO A 99 -2.87 0.65 8.58
N ALA A 100 -2.05 -0.08 9.34
CA ALA A 100 -0.88 -0.74 8.78
C ALA A 100 -1.27 -1.70 7.65
N GLY A 101 -0.55 -1.66 6.54
CA GLY A 101 -0.82 -2.49 5.36
C GLY A 101 -1.96 -1.99 4.48
N SER A 102 -2.50 -0.80 4.75
CA SER A 102 -3.48 -0.16 3.88
C SER A 102 -2.94 1.14 3.29
N GLN A 103 -3.52 1.57 2.19
CA GLN A 103 -3.26 2.86 1.56
C GLN A 103 -4.52 3.71 1.63
N GLN A 104 -4.40 4.93 2.17
CA GLN A 104 -5.53 5.86 2.17
C GLN A 104 -5.81 6.33 0.74
N THR A 105 -7.09 6.32 0.36
CA THR A 105 -7.56 6.70 -0.97
C THR A 105 -8.65 7.75 -0.88
N GLY A 106 -8.97 8.39 -2.00
CA GLY A 106 -10.02 9.42 -2.04
C GLY A 106 -9.67 10.71 -1.29
N ILE A 107 -10.53 11.15 -0.37
CA ILE A 107 -10.31 12.36 0.43
C ILE A 107 -9.42 12.01 1.61
N LEU A 108 -8.21 12.58 1.63
CA LEU A 108 -7.22 12.31 2.68
C LEU A 108 -7.45 13.13 3.96
N VAL A 109 -8.08 14.29 3.85
CA VAL A 109 -8.32 15.22 4.95
C VAL A 109 -9.75 15.74 4.84
N GLN A 110 -10.52 15.59 5.91
CA GLN A 110 -11.85 16.20 6.06
C GLN A 110 -11.72 17.48 6.88
N THR A 111 -12.78 18.28 6.94
CA THR A 111 -12.79 19.54 7.69
C THR A 111 -14.04 19.59 8.55
N VAL A 112 -13.91 20.07 9.78
CA VAL A 112 -15.06 20.30 10.67
C VAL A 112 -15.91 21.45 10.14
N ASP A 113 -17.12 21.15 9.66
CA ASP A 113 -18.08 22.16 9.24
C ASP A 113 -19.01 22.58 10.39
N ASN A 114 -19.62 23.75 10.27
CA ASN A 114 -20.59 24.24 11.25
C ASN A 114 -22.02 23.78 10.92
N PRO A 115 -22.53 22.72 11.58
CA PRO A 115 -23.90 22.23 11.33
C PRO A 115 -24.97 23.03 12.05
N GLY A 116 -24.58 24.07 12.80
CA GLY A 116 -25.46 24.84 13.71
C GLY A 116 -25.49 24.26 15.13
N SER A 117 -26.21 24.98 15.99
CA SER A 117 -26.31 24.68 17.42
C SER A 117 -26.94 23.31 17.69
N GLY A 118 -26.16 22.37 18.23
CA GLY A 118 -26.60 21.00 18.53
C GLY A 118 -26.77 20.12 17.31
N GLY A 119 -26.27 20.54 16.15
CA GLY A 119 -26.31 19.79 14.90
C GLY A 119 -25.25 18.68 14.81
N VAL A 120 -25.26 17.97 13.69
CA VAL A 120 -24.26 16.96 13.34
C VAL A 120 -23.71 17.29 11.95
N ASP A 121 -22.41 17.47 11.85
CA ASP A 121 -21.69 17.54 10.59
C ASP A 121 -21.46 16.09 10.11
N THR A 122 -21.98 15.74 8.95
CA THR A 122 -22.03 14.35 8.45
C THR A 122 -21.36 14.20 7.10
N GLY A 123 -20.97 12.97 6.77
CA GLY A 123 -20.39 12.65 5.46
C GLY A 123 -18.87 12.82 5.42
N ASN A 124 -18.23 12.92 6.58
CA ASN A 124 -16.79 12.97 6.69
C ASN A 124 -16.21 11.55 6.58
N ASP A 125 -16.29 10.99 5.39
CA ASP A 125 -15.93 9.60 5.12
C ASP A 125 -14.46 9.46 4.74
N PHE A 126 -13.84 8.36 5.16
CA PHE A 126 -12.49 7.96 4.78
C PHE A 126 -12.51 6.61 4.08
N THR A 127 -11.63 6.43 3.12
CA THR A 127 -11.47 5.19 2.36
C THR A 127 -10.04 4.71 2.39
N ASN A 128 -9.84 3.41 2.58
CA ASN A 128 -8.52 2.79 2.42
C ASN A 128 -8.63 1.56 1.54
N PHE A 129 -7.70 1.46 0.63
CA PHE A 129 -7.43 0.26 -0.13
C PHE A 129 -6.58 -0.68 0.71
N LEU A 130 -7.02 -1.92 0.86
CA LEU A 130 -6.21 -3.01 1.38
C LEU A 130 -5.69 -3.78 0.16
N PRO A 131 -4.39 -3.68 -0.15
CA PRO A 131 -3.84 -4.52 -1.20
C PRO A 131 -4.20 -5.98 -0.90
N PRO A 132 -4.73 -6.75 -1.85
CA PRO A 132 -4.96 -8.17 -1.66
C PRO A 132 -3.67 -8.82 -1.15
N GLU A 133 -3.79 -9.87 -0.33
CA GLU A 133 -2.60 -10.62 0.11
C GLU A 133 -1.75 -10.95 -1.12
N GLY A 134 -0.46 -10.60 -1.06
CA GLY A 134 0.45 -10.80 -2.17
C GLY A 134 0.49 -12.27 -2.58
N GLN A 135 0.50 -12.52 -3.87
CA GLN A 135 0.56 -13.84 -4.47
C GLN A 135 1.87 -13.96 -5.24
N GLY A 136 2.52 -15.10 -5.14
CA GLY A 136 3.75 -15.37 -5.88
C GLY A 136 3.80 -16.82 -6.36
N LEU A 137 4.57 -17.07 -7.40
CA LEU A 137 4.77 -18.41 -7.94
C LEU A 137 6.24 -18.81 -7.85
N THR A 138 6.50 -19.96 -7.23
CA THR A 138 7.87 -20.43 -7.00
C THR A 138 8.60 -20.79 -8.29
N PRO A 139 9.94 -20.81 -8.30
CA PRO A 139 10.72 -21.38 -9.41
C PRO A 139 10.30 -22.80 -9.78
N GLY A 140 9.90 -23.60 -8.76
CA GLY A 140 9.38 -24.96 -8.98
C GLY A 140 8.08 -24.99 -9.74
N PHE A 141 7.16 -24.07 -9.48
CA PHE A 141 5.92 -23.93 -10.25
C PHE A 141 6.24 -23.67 -11.73
N TRP A 142 6.94 -22.60 -12.03
CA TRP A 142 7.27 -22.19 -13.39
C TRP A 142 8.05 -23.26 -14.17
N LYS A 143 9.00 -23.93 -13.52
CA LYS A 143 9.77 -25.00 -14.12
C LYS A 143 8.91 -26.20 -14.53
N ASN A 144 7.85 -26.50 -13.77
CA ASN A 144 6.97 -27.63 -14.03
C ASN A 144 5.79 -27.30 -14.96
N HIS A 145 5.59 -26.00 -15.28
CA HIS A 145 4.50 -25.52 -16.14
C HIS A 145 5.07 -24.64 -17.26
N ILE A 146 5.91 -25.25 -18.11
CA ILE A 146 6.58 -24.55 -19.23
C ILE A 146 5.59 -24.06 -20.29
N ASP A 147 4.47 -24.73 -20.45
CA ASP A 147 3.34 -24.33 -21.30
C ASP A 147 2.75 -23.00 -20.83
N ILE A 148 2.42 -22.90 -19.56
CA ILE A 148 1.95 -21.64 -18.94
C ILE A 148 3.04 -20.55 -19.07
N LEU A 149 4.30 -20.87 -18.73
CA LEU A 149 5.41 -19.91 -18.87
C LEU A 149 5.49 -19.34 -20.29
N ASN A 150 5.38 -20.20 -21.33
CA ASN A 150 5.46 -19.77 -22.72
C ASN A 150 4.26 -18.89 -23.12
N GLN A 151 3.06 -19.20 -22.61
CA GLN A 151 1.87 -18.41 -22.85
C GLN A 151 2.04 -17.02 -22.24
N GLU A 152 2.21 -16.94 -20.93
CA GLU A 152 2.27 -15.69 -20.18
C GLU A 152 3.42 -14.78 -20.64
N LEU A 153 4.60 -15.36 -20.86
CA LEU A 153 5.75 -14.59 -21.32
C LEU A 153 5.56 -14.09 -22.76
N GLY A 154 4.88 -14.88 -23.60
CA GLY A 154 4.55 -14.51 -24.98
C GLY A 154 3.47 -13.42 -25.07
N GLU A 155 2.51 -13.40 -24.15
CA GLU A 155 1.48 -12.36 -24.01
C GLU A 155 2.08 -11.05 -23.50
N PHE A 156 2.94 -11.13 -22.48
CA PHE A 156 3.64 -9.97 -21.96
C PHE A 156 4.60 -9.34 -23.01
N HIS A 157 5.34 -10.18 -23.74
CA HIS A 157 6.29 -9.72 -24.76
C HIS A 157 6.30 -10.66 -25.99
N SER A 158 5.79 -10.16 -27.09
CA SER A 158 5.68 -10.93 -28.35
C SER A 158 7.03 -11.55 -28.77
N GLY A 159 7.01 -12.87 -28.95
CA GLY A 159 8.17 -13.65 -29.37
C GLY A 159 9.05 -14.18 -28.24
N TRP A 160 8.77 -13.83 -26.99
CA TRP A 160 9.47 -14.38 -25.83
C TRP A 160 8.84 -15.74 -25.42
N ASN A 161 9.69 -16.62 -24.89
CA ASN A 161 9.30 -17.95 -24.44
C ASN A 161 10.37 -18.51 -23.48
N SER A 162 10.20 -19.74 -23.06
CA SER A 162 11.12 -20.44 -22.12
C SER A 162 12.60 -20.48 -22.56
N ASN A 163 12.87 -20.34 -23.88
CA ASN A 163 14.23 -20.28 -24.42
C ASN A 163 14.80 -18.85 -24.52
N THR A 164 14.03 -17.84 -24.18
CA THR A 164 14.53 -16.46 -24.14
C THR A 164 15.66 -16.35 -23.12
N SER A 165 16.79 -15.75 -23.52
CA SER A 165 17.95 -15.71 -22.62
C SER A 165 17.70 -14.82 -21.40
N PHE A 166 18.23 -15.22 -20.25
CA PHE A 166 18.21 -14.44 -19.00
C PHE A 166 18.82 -13.05 -19.22
N GLU A 167 19.90 -12.97 -20.01
CA GLU A 167 20.52 -11.69 -20.37
C GLU A 167 19.56 -10.76 -21.12
N THR A 168 18.78 -11.30 -22.06
CA THR A 168 17.80 -10.53 -22.84
C THR A 168 16.72 -9.93 -21.94
N ILE A 169 16.24 -10.70 -20.95
CA ILE A 169 15.19 -10.26 -20.03
C ILE A 169 15.70 -9.23 -19.03
N PHE A 170 16.91 -9.46 -18.48
CA PHE A 170 17.45 -8.64 -17.40
C PHE A 170 18.47 -7.58 -17.86
N GLU A 171 18.77 -7.49 -19.15
CA GLU A 171 19.55 -6.42 -19.80
C GLU A 171 20.90 -6.08 -19.12
N PHE A 172 21.54 -7.04 -18.45
CA PHE A 172 22.82 -6.80 -17.80
C PHE A 172 23.99 -6.97 -18.78
N GLN A 173 25.09 -6.27 -18.53
CA GLN A 173 26.28 -6.25 -19.41
C GLN A 173 27.44 -7.10 -18.91
N ASN A 174 27.44 -7.45 -17.63
CA ASN A 174 28.53 -8.19 -17.02
C ASN A 174 28.32 -9.72 -17.13
N LEU A 175 28.53 -10.26 -18.33
CA LEU A 175 28.38 -11.69 -18.64
C LEU A 175 29.30 -12.61 -17.83
N SER A 176 30.36 -12.08 -17.21
CA SER A 176 31.26 -12.90 -16.40
C SER A 176 30.62 -13.41 -15.11
N LYS A 177 29.57 -12.76 -14.62
CA LYS A 177 28.86 -13.20 -13.41
C LYS A 177 27.89 -14.36 -13.69
N ILE A 178 27.34 -14.45 -14.90
CA ILE A 178 26.42 -15.51 -15.33
C ILE A 178 27.01 -16.18 -16.58
N PRO A 179 27.88 -17.18 -16.41
CA PRO A 179 28.49 -17.86 -17.53
C PRO A 179 27.49 -18.73 -18.30
N GLY A 180 27.57 -18.70 -19.63
CA GLY A 180 26.83 -19.61 -20.50
C GLY A 180 25.49 -19.10 -21.02
N THR A 181 25.12 -17.85 -20.78
CA THR A 181 23.86 -17.24 -21.27
C THR A 181 22.63 -18.16 -21.11
N PRO A 182 22.25 -18.54 -19.86
CA PRO A 182 21.13 -19.45 -19.65
C PRO A 182 19.84 -18.85 -20.20
N SER A 183 18.93 -19.72 -20.64
CA SER A 183 17.53 -19.34 -20.89
C SER A 183 16.79 -19.07 -19.58
N ILE A 184 15.61 -18.45 -19.64
CA ILE A 184 14.77 -18.26 -18.45
C ILE A 184 14.41 -19.62 -17.82
N ALA A 185 14.19 -20.65 -18.61
CA ALA A 185 13.94 -22.01 -18.12
C ALA A 185 15.16 -22.62 -17.42
N ASP A 186 16.39 -22.40 -17.93
CA ASP A 186 17.61 -22.83 -17.27
C ASP A 186 17.81 -22.13 -15.94
N ALA A 187 17.59 -20.83 -15.91
CA ALA A 187 17.67 -19.99 -14.70
C ALA A 187 16.74 -20.49 -13.59
N LEU A 188 15.49 -20.86 -13.91
CA LEU A 188 14.56 -21.47 -12.96
C LEU A 188 15.08 -22.78 -12.35
N GLY A 189 15.96 -23.49 -13.08
CA GLY A 189 16.59 -24.73 -12.66
C GLY A 189 17.96 -24.56 -11.95
N ALA A 190 18.49 -23.35 -11.86
CA ALA A 190 19.82 -23.07 -11.30
C ALA A 190 19.95 -23.60 -9.87
N LYS A 191 21.08 -24.26 -9.56
CA LYS A 191 21.33 -24.89 -8.25
C LYS A 191 22.46 -24.17 -7.52
N GLY A 192 22.32 -24.03 -6.21
CA GLY A 192 23.33 -23.39 -5.36
C GLY A 192 22.89 -22.02 -4.87
N GLY A 193 23.83 -21.31 -4.23
CA GLY A 193 23.66 -19.97 -3.69
C GLY A 193 24.28 -18.88 -4.57
N GLY A 194 24.31 -17.65 -4.06
CA GLY A 194 24.92 -16.51 -4.77
C GLY A 194 24.18 -16.21 -6.07
N VAL A 195 24.94 -16.09 -7.16
CA VAL A 195 24.37 -15.75 -8.48
C VAL A 195 23.34 -16.78 -8.95
N ASN A 196 23.57 -18.07 -8.74
CA ASN A 196 22.58 -19.10 -9.11
C ASN A 196 21.27 -18.98 -8.31
N HIS A 197 21.34 -18.50 -7.06
CA HIS A 197 20.17 -18.19 -6.27
C HIS A 197 19.44 -16.97 -6.86
N LEU A 198 20.16 -15.92 -7.23
CA LEU A 198 19.60 -14.75 -7.88
C LEU A 198 18.92 -15.12 -9.22
N GLU A 199 19.59 -15.89 -10.08
CA GLU A 199 19.01 -16.37 -11.35
C GLU A 199 17.64 -17.02 -11.13
N ARG A 200 17.59 -17.97 -10.20
CA ARG A 200 16.38 -18.76 -9.94
C ARG A 200 15.25 -17.92 -9.38
N SER A 201 15.52 -17.10 -8.36
CA SER A 201 14.50 -16.31 -7.68
C SER A 201 14.04 -15.14 -8.55
N SER A 202 14.93 -14.49 -9.29
CA SER A 202 14.56 -13.39 -10.19
C SER A 202 13.78 -13.86 -11.43
N ALA A 203 14.12 -15.03 -11.98
CA ALA A 203 13.35 -15.61 -13.08
C ALA A 203 11.88 -15.83 -12.66
N ALA A 204 11.65 -16.41 -11.48
CA ALA A 204 10.28 -16.60 -10.97
C ALA A 204 9.58 -15.29 -10.64
N ALA A 205 10.29 -14.33 -10.03
CA ALA A 205 9.75 -13.01 -9.71
C ALA A 205 9.36 -12.23 -10.98
N TYR A 206 10.20 -12.27 -12.01
CA TYR A 206 9.90 -11.63 -13.29
C TYR A 206 8.64 -12.21 -13.94
N LEU A 207 8.51 -13.54 -13.98
CA LEU A 207 7.34 -14.20 -14.55
C LEU A 207 6.08 -13.87 -13.75
N SER A 208 6.15 -13.89 -12.43
CA SER A 208 5.00 -13.50 -11.58
C SER A 208 4.60 -12.03 -11.76
N ALA A 209 5.59 -11.15 -11.93
CA ALA A 209 5.34 -9.73 -12.22
C ALA A 209 4.74 -9.54 -13.63
N ALA A 210 5.19 -10.31 -14.63
CA ALA A 210 4.66 -10.26 -15.98
C ALA A 210 3.19 -10.65 -16.04
N VAL A 211 2.79 -11.75 -15.38
CA VAL A 211 1.38 -12.16 -15.24
C VAL A 211 0.53 -11.09 -14.55
N THR A 212 1.08 -10.47 -13.50
CA THR A 212 0.37 -9.37 -12.82
C THR A 212 0.15 -8.16 -13.73
N ALA A 213 1.09 -7.90 -14.64
CA ALA A 213 1.04 -6.75 -15.54
C ALA A 213 0.12 -6.93 -16.75
N VAL A 214 -0.30 -8.17 -17.07
CA VAL A 214 -1.20 -8.49 -18.20
C VAL A 214 -2.60 -8.80 -17.66
N PRO A 215 -3.58 -7.92 -17.82
CA PRO A 215 -4.93 -8.13 -17.29
C PRO A 215 -5.80 -8.94 -18.28
N ASP A 216 -5.49 -10.22 -18.49
CA ASP A 216 -6.21 -11.13 -19.39
C ASP A 216 -7.04 -12.19 -18.67
N GLY A 217 -6.95 -12.25 -17.35
CA GLY A 217 -7.81 -13.06 -16.50
C GLY A 217 -9.30 -12.70 -16.59
N PRO A 218 -10.20 -13.47 -15.95
CA PRO A 218 -11.63 -13.27 -15.98
C PRO A 218 -12.06 -11.84 -15.65
N GLY A 219 -12.71 -11.16 -16.59
CA GLY A 219 -13.16 -9.78 -16.44
C GLY A 219 -12.08 -8.72 -16.65
N GLY A 220 -10.93 -9.08 -17.25
CA GLY A 220 -9.81 -8.18 -17.52
C GLY A 220 -9.01 -7.84 -16.26
N LYS A 221 -8.99 -8.75 -15.29
CA LYS A 221 -8.16 -8.62 -14.06
C LYS A 221 -6.87 -9.42 -14.20
N PRO A 222 -5.78 -9.00 -13.55
CA PRO A 222 -4.58 -9.82 -13.45
C PRO A 222 -4.91 -11.20 -12.86
N GLU A 223 -4.29 -12.25 -13.37
CA GLU A 223 -4.44 -13.60 -12.82
C GLU A 223 -3.65 -13.81 -11.54
N LEU A 224 -2.65 -12.98 -11.32
CA LEU A 224 -1.79 -12.98 -10.15
C LEU A 224 -1.69 -11.58 -9.57
N ASN A 225 -1.57 -11.48 -8.26
CA ASN A 225 -1.27 -10.23 -7.57
C ASN A 225 0.15 -10.29 -6.94
N PHE A 226 1.16 -9.84 -7.65
CA PHE A 226 2.55 -9.85 -7.21
C PHE A 226 2.88 -8.62 -6.35
N SER A 227 2.07 -8.41 -5.31
CA SER A 227 2.23 -7.32 -4.34
C SER A 227 2.91 -7.80 -3.05
N PHE A 228 3.35 -6.86 -2.22
CA PHE A 228 3.95 -7.15 -0.93
C PHE A 228 3.44 -6.21 0.16
N SER A 229 3.55 -6.68 1.40
CA SER A 229 3.22 -5.92 2.60
C SER A 229 4.19 -6.29 3.72
N ALA A 230 4.01 -5.71 4.89
CA ALA A 230 4.78 -6.10 6.08
C ALA A 230 4.61 -7.60 6.43
N ALA A 231 3.55 -8.26 5.96
CA ALA A 231 3.31 -9.69 6.15
C ALA A 231 4.10 -10.57 5.17
N THR A 232 4.65 -10.04 4.08
CA THR A 232 5.41 -10.80 3.07
C THR A 232 6.65 -11.47 3.68
N SER A 233 7.27 -10.85 4.68
CA SER A 233 8.38 -11.43 5.41
C SER A 233 8.43 -10.95 6.85
N SER A 234 8.73 -11.86 7.77
CA SER A 234 9.05 -11.51 9.17
C SER A 234 10.41 -10.83 9.33
N ASN A 235 11.21 -10.75 8.27
CA ASN A 235 12.52 -10.08 8.27
C ASN A 235 12.35 -8.63 7.75
N PRO A 236 12.47 -7.59 8.60
CA PRO A 236 12.32 -6.19 8.18
C PRO A 236 13.32 -5.76 7.09
N ALA A 237 14.49 -6.42 7.02
CA ALA A 237 15.47 -6.11 5.98
C ALA A 237 14.98 -6.51 4.58
N ILE A 238 14.20 -7.57 4.46
CA ILE A 238 13.58 -7.98 3.19
C ILE A 238 12.56 -6.94 2.74
N ILE A 239 11.68 -6.51 3.63
CA ILE A 239 10.71 -5.45 3.32
C ILE A 239 11.40 -4.15 2.91
N ALA A 240 12.48 -3.76 3.61
CA ALA A 240 13.25 -2.58 3.24
C ALA A 240 13.89 -2.70 1.83
N ILE A 241 14.30 -3.89 1.42
CA ILE A 241 14.83 -4.15 0.07
C ILE A 241 13.71 -4.10 -0.96
N LEU A 242 12.56 -4.70 -0.68
CA LEU A 242 11.38 -4.62 -1.56
C LEU A 242 10.94 -3.18 -1.79
N ASN A 243 10.88 -2.36 -0.73
CA ASN A 243 10.61 -0.91 -0.86
C ASN A 243 11.69 -0.14 -1.65
N GLN A 244 12.91 -0.65 -1.77
CA GLN A 244 13.93 -0.03 -2.64
C GLN A 244 13.79 -0.48 -4.10
N ILE A 245 13.27 -1.68 -4.35
CA ILE A 245 13.02 -2.21 -5.69
C ILE A 245 11.75 -1.57 -6.27
N ASP A 246 10.72 -1.43 -5.47
CA ASP A 246 9.48 -0.76 -5.80
C ASP A 246 9.73 0.75 -5.94
N THR A 247 9.89 1.20 -7.17
CA THR A 247 10.27 2.58 -7.48
C THR A 247 9.10 3.54 -7.60
N ASN A 248 7.89 3.01 -7.74
CA ASN A 248 6.65 3.78 -7.86
C ASN A 248 5.82 3.78 -6.57
N ASP A 249 6.27 3.04 -5.53
CA ASP A 249 5.68 2.97 -4.19
C ASP A 249 4.21 2.45 -4.20
N ASP A 250 3.90 1.54 -5.14
CA ASP A 250 2.57 0.93 -5.26
C ASP A 250 2.46 -0.45 -4.56
N HIS A 251 3.55 -0.89 -3.94
CA HIS A 251 3.68 -2.18 -3.26
C HIS A 251 3.44 -3.40 -4.16
N THR A 252 3.57 -3.22 -5.48
CA THR A 252 3.46 -4.28 -6.49
C THR A 252 4.70 -4.29 -7.37
N LEU A 253 5.46 -5.38 -7.37
CA LEU A 253 6.67 -5.43 -8.20
C LEU A 253 6.31 -5.59 -9.67
N GLN A 254 6.69 -4.59 -10.45
CA GLN A 254 6.54 -4.58 -11.91
C GLN A 254 7.72 -5.31 -12.59
N PRO A 255 7.55 -5.88 -13.79
CA PRO A 255 8.64 -6.54 -14.52
C PRO A 255 9.88 -5.65 -14.71
N GLY A 256 9.66 -4.35 -14.96
CA GLY A 256 10.73 -3.36 -15.11
C GLY A 256 11.54 -3.15 -13.83
N GLU A 257 10.92 -3.20 -12.68
CA GLU A 257 11.58 -3.06 -11.37
C GLU A 257 12.41 -4.29 -11.02
N VAL A 258 11.84 -5.48 -11.27
CA VAL A 258 12.57 -6.75 -11.12
C VAL A 258 13.80 -6.76 -12.04
N THR A 259 13.65 -6.34 -13.30
CA THR A 259 14.75 -6.22 -14.28
C THR A 259 15.82 -5.24 -13.78
N ALA A 260 15.43 -4.06 -13.34
CA ALA A 260 16.35 -3.03 -12.86
C ALA A 260 17.17 -3.51 -11.66
N ALA A 261 16.53 -4.11 -10.66
CA ALA A 261 17.21 -4.63 -9.47
C ALA A 261 18.26 -5.70 -9.79
N VAL A 262 17.94 -6.62 -10.70
CA VAL A 262 18.86 -7.68 -11.14
C VAL A 262 20.01 -7.09 -11.96
N ARG A 263 19.70 -6.24 -12.93
CA ARG A 263 20.67 -5.56 -13.78
C ARG A 263 21.68 -4.78 -12.94
N ASP A 264 21.20 -4.00 -11.99
CA ASP A 264 22.05 -3.14 -11.19
C ASP A 264 23.02 -3.94 -10.31
N VAL A 265 22.55 -5.00 -9.63
CA VAL A 265 23.42 -5.84 -8.81
C VAL A 265 24.40 -6.69 -9.64
N LEU A 266 24.04 -7.07 -10.87
CA LEU A 266 24.94 -7.82 -11.76
C LEU A 266 25.96 -6.91 -12.44
N ASN A 267 25.61 -5.69 -12.81
CA ASN A 267 26.53 -4.73 -13.41
C ASN A 267 27.49 -4.10 -12.39
N ASP A 268 27.10 -4.03 -11.13
CA ASP A 268 28.01 -3.55 -10.08
C ASP A 268 29.12 -4.56 -9.79
N THR A 269 30.34 -4.23 -10.22
CA THR A 269 31.54 -5.06 -10.00
C THR A 269 31.93 -5.16 -8.53
N ASN A 270 31.46 -4.24 -7.69
CA ASN A 270 31.72 -4.17 -6.25
C ASN A 270 30.52 -4.60 -5.40
N ALA A 271 29.43 -5.09 -6.04
CA ALA A 271 28.24 -5.52 -5.30
C ALA A 271 28.63 -6.53 -4.23
N PRO A 272 28.26 -6.28 -2.96
CA PRO A 272 28.52 -7.25 -1.90
C PRO A 272 27.73 -8.54 -2.14
N THR A 273 28.20 -9.65 -1.62
CA THR A 273 27.43 -10.91 -1.69
C THR A 273 26.15 -10.81 -0.85
N SER A 274 26.23 -10.13 0.30
CA SER A 274 25.10 -9.81 1.16
C SER A 274 25.43 -8.58 2.01
N ASN A 275 24.46 -7.71 2.20
CA ASN A 275 24.61 -6.49 3.00
C ASN A 275 23.37 -6.25 3.89
N PHE A 276 23.00 -7.23 4.71
CA PHE A 276 21.87 -7.11 5.64
C PHE A 276 22.00 -5.97 6.69
N GLY A 277 23.04 -5.14 6.57
CA GLY A 277 23.28 -4.02 7.47
C GLY A 277 22.66 -2.68 7.09
N LEU A 278 21.81 -2.59 6.06
CA LEU A 278 20.99 -1.43 5.64
C LEU A 278 21.73 -0.07 5.44
N THR A 279 23.05 -0.06 5.34
CA THR A 279 23.85 1.13 5.01
C THR A 279 24.59 0.92 3.71
N GLY A 280 23.87 0.84 2.57
CA GLY A 280 24.50 0.65 1.26
C GLY A 280 23.59 -0.09 0.28
N GLN A 281 24.13 -0.37 -0.90
CA GLN A 281 23.40 -1.10 -1.95
C GLN A 281 23.15 -2.56 -1.54
N PRO A 282 21.95 -3.11 -1.83
CA PRO A 282 21.67 -4.53 -1.63
C PRO A 282 22.65 -5.40 -2.40
N GLY A 283 23.06 -6.51 -1.80
CA GLY A 283 23.91 -7.51 -2.45
C GLY A 283 23.12 -8.54 -3.26
N ILE A 284 23.83 -9.40 -3.96
CA ILE A 284 23.24 -10.48 -4.78
C ILE A 284 22.28 -11.36 -3.96
N ASN A 285 22.69 -11.76 -2.75
CA ASN A 285 21.81 -12.59 -1.90
C ASN A 285 20.64 -11.81 -1.29
N ASP A 286 20.79 -10.52 -1.10
CA ASP A 286 19.72 -9.67 -0.54
C ASP A 286 18.57 -9.55 -1.54
N ILE A 287 18.89 -9.28 -2.80
CA ILE A 287 17.90 -9.25 -3.90
C ILE A 287 17.28 -10.64 -4.10
N ALA A 288 18.11 -11.70 -4.10
CA ALA A 288 17.60 -13.07 -4.24
C ALA A 288 16.63 -13.46 -3.11
N ASN A 289 16.94 -13.11 -1.86
CA ASN A 289 16.09 -13.39 -0.72
C ASN A 289 14.79 -12.56 -0.73
N ALA A 290 14.85 -11.32 -1.22
CA ALA A 290 13.66 -10.48 -1.39
C ALA A 290 12.70 -11.12 -2.42
N PHE A 291 13.22 -11.56 -3.56
CA PHE A 291 12.41 -12.26 -4.57
C PHE A 291 11.91 -13.62 -4.09
N ASP A 292 12.70 -14.36 -3.32
CA ASP A 292 12.22 -15.62 -2.72
C ASP A 292 11.04 -15.37 -1.74
N ALA A 293 11.09 -14.30 -0.96
CA ALA A 293 9.97 -13.94 -0.09
C ALA A 293 8.68 -13.64 -0.90
N MET A 294 8.82 -12.93 -2.02
CA MET A 294 7.73 -12.67 -2.94
C MET A 294 7.19 -13.95 -3.59
N ASN A 295 8.08 -14.81 -4.11
CA ASN A 295 7.72 -16.04 -4.81
C ASN A 295 7.08 -17.09 -3.89
N ASN A 296 7.29 -17.01 -2.57
CA ASN A 296 6.76 -17.94 -1.58
C ASN A 296 5.51 -17.41 -0.83
N GLN A 297 4.89 -16.36 -1.34
CA GLN A 297 3.59 -15.90 -0.85
C GLN A 297 2.48 -16.90 -1.18
N THR A 298 1.25 -16.60 -0.85
CA THR A 298 0.09 -17.42 -1.15
C THR A 298 0.05 -17.78 -2.65
N HIS A 299 -0.09 -19.05 -2.97
CA HIS A 299 -0.20 -19.49 -4.37
C HIS A 299 -1.65 -19.51 -4.80
N PRO A 300 -2.01 -18.90 -5.95
CA PRO A 300 -3.30 -19.14 -6.55
C PRO A 300 -3.42 -20.60 -7.03
N ASP A 301 -4.65 -21.09 -7.20
CA ASP A 301 -4.88 -22.38 -7.82
C ASP A 301 -4.38 -22.33 -9.28
N ALA A 302 -3.58 -23.33 -9.68
CA ALA A 302 -3.05 -23.41 -11.04
C ALA A 302 -4.15 -23.41 -12.13
N SER A 303 -5.39 -23.73 -11.77
CA SER A 303 -6.55 -23.65 -12.69
C SER A 303 -6.87 -22.22 -13.15
N VAL A 304 -6.38 -21.20 -12.47
CA VAL A 304 -6.55 -19.78 -12.85
C VAL A 304 -5.89 -19.48 -14.20
N PHE A 305 -4.81 -20.21 -14.53
CA PHE A 305 -4.01 -20.03 -15.75
C PHE A 305 -4.45 -20.97 -16.90
N LEU A 306 -5.49 -21.77 -16.72
CA LEU A 306 -5.97 -22.74 -17.71
C LEU A 306 -7.28 -22.26 -18.37
N ILE A 307 -7.23 -21.14 -19.11
CA ILE A 307 -8.38 -20.68 -19.92
C ILE A 307 -8.23 -21.10 -21.37
#